data_ab57e2dfac0b93517b853b286e027276
#
_entry.id   ab57e2dfac0b93517b853b286e027276
#
_cell.length_a   1.000
_cell.length_b   1.000
_cell.length_c   1.000
_cell.angle_alpha   90.00
_cell.angle_beta   90.00
_cell.angle_gamma   90.00
#
_symmetry.space_group_name_H-M   'P 1'
#
loop_
_entity.id
_entity.type
_entity.pdbx_description
1 polymer ?
#
loop_
_entity_poly.entity_id
_entity_poly.type
_entity_poly.pdbx_seq_one_letter_code
_entity_poly.pdbx_strand_id
1 'polypeptide(L)'
;TWYEVRVTEKGHLGRRGGVDLLVAMNPQTWDRDIAEIEPGGYLLYDSTRPLPPSKFRADVHTIAVPLTEMCNAAYGDPRERQLLKNIMYVGVLAALIGIDPAVIAELVGEQYKGKEKLLTPNLDAFRKGYHYAQEHLEDALGLRVKRAANVGDRIFVDGNSAAALGCVYGGATVCAWYPITPSSSVAEAFQKYCSKLRVDKETGENRFAIVQAEDELASIGMV
;
A
#
# COMPACT_ATOMS: atom_id res chain seq x y z
N THR A 1 -0.37 -2.72 12.65
CA THR A 1 -0.26 -3.25 11.28
C THR A 1 1.02 -2.73 10.67
N TRP A 2 1.83 -3.61 10.10
CA TRP A 2 3.00 -3.28 9.30
C TRP A 2 2.69 -3.53 7.83
N TYR A 3 3.31 -2.74 6.99
CA TYR A 3 3.27 -2.91 5.54
C TYR A 3 4.71 -2.87 5.03
N GLU A 4 5.14 -3.91 4.35
CA GLU A 4 6.49 -4.06 3.82
C GLU A 4 6.45 -4.05 2.30
N VAL A 5 7.31 -3.25 1.69
CA VAL A 5 7.48 -3.18 0.24
C VAL A 5 8.92 -3.54 -0.08
N ARG A 6 9.11 -4.53 -0.93
CA ARG A 6 10.41 -4.86 -1.47
C ARG A 6 10.56 -4.34 -2.89
N VAL A 7 11.53 -3.47 -3.08
CA VAL A 7 11.92 -2.98 -4.41
C VAL A 7 13.32 -3.50 -4.73
N THR A 8 13.51 -4.12 -5.88
CA THR A 8 14.80 -4.68 -6.27
C THR A 8 14.96 -4.71 -7.79
N GLU A 9 16.13 -4.36 -8.29
CA GLU A 9 16.49 -4.45 -9.69
C GLU A 9 16.42 -5.90 -10.23
N LYS A 10 16.75 -6.88 -9.38
CA LYS A 10 16.76 -8.30 -9.75
C LYS A 10 15.38 -8.96 -9.76
N GLY A 11 14.31 -8.26 -9.33
CA GLY A 11 12.95 -8.77 -9.32
C GLY A 11 12.68 -9.86 -8.28
N HIS A 12 13.41 -9.89 -7.17
CA HIS A 12 13.08 -10.78 -6.05
C HIS A 12 11.77 -10.37 -5.40
N LEU A 13 10.86 -11.29 -5.18
CA LEU A 13 9.52 -11.05 -4.63
C LEU A 13 9.36 -11.45 -3.17
N GLY A 14 10.24 -12.30 -2.65
CA GLY A 14 10.16 -12.79 -1.27
C GLY A 14 10.66 -11.78 -0.25
N ARG A 15 10.22 -11.93 1.00
CA ARG A 15 10.72 -11.16 2.15
C ARG A 15 12.20 -11.47 2.39
N ARG A 16 12.99 -10.41 2.67
CA ARG A 16 14.42 -10.58 2.92
C ARG A 16 14.74 -10.78 4.41
N GLY A 17 14.00 -10.13 5.30
CA GLY A 17 14.39 -9.84 6.68
C GLY A 17 15.21 -8.55 6.74
N GLY A 18 15.04 -7.79 7.81
CA GLY A 18 15.58 -6.45 7.93
C GLY A 18 15.01 -5.45 6.89
N VAL A 19 15.14 -4.18 7.13
CA VAL A 19 14.66 -3.12 6.23
C VAL A 19 15.73 -2.06 6.03
N ASP A 20 15.83 -1.53 4.81
CA ASP A 20 16.76 -0.45 4.48
C ASP A 20 16.21 0.93 4.84
N LEU A 21 14.88 1.08 4.83
CA LEU A 21 14.17 2.30 5.21
C LEU A 21 12.87 1.93 5.91
N LEU A 22 12.66 2.45 7.11
CA LEU A 22 11.45 2.27 7.90
C LEU A 22 10.77 3.61 8.16
N VAL A 23 9.43 3.62 8.09
CA VAL A 23 8.59 4.76 8.48
C VAL A 23 7.87 4.43 9.78
N ALA A 24 8.31 5.00 10.90
CA ALA A 24 7.74 4.77 12.21
C ALA A 24 6.60 5.76 12.51
N MET A 25 5.36 5.30 12.39
CA MET A 25 4.16 6.11 12.63
C MET A 25 3.49 5.83 13.97
N ASN A 26 3.79 4.69 14.61
CA ASN A 26 3.17 4.28 15.85
C ASN A 26 4.20 4.21 16.99
N PRO A 27 4.08 5.06 18.03
CA PRO A 27 4.99 5.04 19.17
C PRO A 27 5.00 3.70 19.94
N GLN A 28 3.92 2.95 19.91
CA GLN A 28 3.82 1.67 20.63
C GLN A 28 4.70 0.56 20.05
N THR A 29 5.06 0.66 18.77
CA THR A 29 5.88 -0.34 18.08
C THR A 29 7.32 0.09 17.91
N TRP A 30 7.70 1.26 18.42
CA TRP A 30 8.99 1.91 18.18
C TRP A 30 10.19 0.99 18.39
N ASP A 31 10.27 0.34 19.56
CA ASP A 31 11.43 -0.47 19.92
C ASP A 31 11.60 -1.70 19.02
N ARG A 32 10.48 -2.25 18.55
CA ARG A 32 10.47 -3.33 17.57
C ARG A 32 10.84 -2.80 16.18
N ASP A 33 10.23 -1.69 15.78
CA ASP A 33 10.42 -1.11 14.45
C ASP A 33 11.90 -0.75 14.22
N ILE A 34 12.52 -0.08 15.20
CA ILE A 34 13.94 0.30 15.08
C ILE A 34 14.89 -0.90 15.09
N ALA A 35 14.52 -1.99 15.76
CA ALA A 35 15.32 -3.21 15.79
C ALA A 35 15.37 -3.92 14.42
N GLU A 36 14.37 -3.75 13.57
CA GLU A 36 14.29 -4.36 12.25
C GLU A 36 15.11 -3.63 11.18
N ILE A 37 15.61 -2.42 11.47
CA ILE A 37 16.40 -1.63 10.51
C ILE A 37 17.81 -2.18 10.40
N GLU A 38 18.28 -2.43 9.17
CA GLU A 38 19.64 -2.84 8.91
C GLU A 38 20.65 -1.77 9.33
N PRO A 39 21.86 -2.13 9.78
CA PRO A 39 22.92 -1.17 10.06
C PRO A 39 23.19 -0.26 8.84
N GLY A 40 23.26 1.05 9.07
CA GLY A 40 23.36 2.04 7.99
C GLY A 40 22.04 2.35 7.27
N GLY A 41 20.93 1.74 7.70
CA GLY A 41 19.60 2.01 7.18
C GLY A 41 19.01 3.32 7.71
N TYR A 42 17.78 3.60 7.32
CA TYR A 42 17.11 4.88 7.53
C TYR A 42 15.81 4.72 8.32
N LEU A 43 15.56 5.67 9.21
CA LEU A 43 14.35 5.79 10.01
C LEU A 43 13.68 7.14 9.76
N LEU A 44 12.55 7.16 9.09
CA LEU A 44 11.67 8.34 9.00
C LEU A 44 10.64 8.27 10.13
N TYR A 45 10.51 9.35 10.89
CA TYR A 45 9.57 9.39 12.02
C TYR A 45 8.93 10.77 12.21
N ASP A 46 7.78 10.80 12.91
CA ASP A 46 7.07 12.02 13.26
C ASP A 46 7.77 12.72 14.44
N SER A 47 8.48 13.80 14.17
CA SER A 47 9.25 14.56 15.15
C SER A 47 8.45 15.61 15.92
N THR A 48 7.14 15.71 15.71
CA THR A 48 6.28 16.67 16.42
C THR A 48 6.42 16.56 17.96
N ARG A 49 6.68 15.34 18.44
CA ARG A 49 7.01 15.11 19.86
C ARG A 49 8.44 14.61 19.96
N PRO A 50 9.33 15.36 20.64
CA PRO A 50 10.71 14.93 20.81
C PRO A 50 10.81 13.58 21.52
N LEU A 51 11.69 12.72 21.02
CA LEU A 51 12.02 11.44 21.64
C LEU A 51 13.40 11.56 22.33
N PRO A 52 13.61 10.85 23.47
CA PRO A 52 14.90 10.87 24.13
C PRO A 52 15.97 10.16 23.28
N PRO A 53 17.24 10.56 23.38
CA PRO A 53 18.35 9.96 22.60
C PRO A 53 18.45 8.43 22.74
N SER A 54 18.05 7.87 23.88
CA SER A 54 18.04 6.42 24.12
C SER A 54 17.09 5.63 23.24
N LYS A 55 16.17 6.30 22.53
CA LYS A 55 15.26 5.67 21.58
C LYS A 55 15.84 5.52 20.17
N PHE A 56 17.05 6.02 19.95
CA PHE A 56 17.70 5.97 18.65
C PHE A 56 18.91 5.04 18.66
N ARG A 57 19.20 4.42 17.53
CA ARG A 57 20.40 3.62 17.29
C ARG A 57 21.46 4.48 16.59
N ALA A 58 22.70 4.39 17.04
CA ALA A 58 23.82 5.16 16.46
C ALA A 58 24.19 4.73 15.02
N ASP A 59 23.81 3.52 14.63
CA ASP A 59 24.08 2.93 13.32
C ASP A 59 22.91 3.10 12.33
N VAL A 60 21.91 3.93 12.67
CA VAL A 60 20.73 4.21 11.85
C VAL A 60 20.62 5.70 11.58
N HIS A 61 20.45 6.07 10.32
CA HIS A 61 20.23 7.45 9.90
C HIS A 61 18.78 7.88 10.19
N THR A 62 18.58 8.95 10.96
CA THR A 62 17.26 9.42 11.34
C THR A 62 16.80 10.60 10.49
N ILE A 63 15.56 10.55 10.03
CA ILE A 63 14.89 11.58 9.24
C ILE A 63 13.69 12.07 10.03
N ALA A 64 13.81 13.25 10.62
CA ALA A 64 12.80 13.85 11.46
C ALA A 64 11.85 14.73 10.64
N VAL A 65 10.56 14.42 10.67
CA VAL A 65 9.52 15.20 9.97
C VAL A 65 8.40 15.52 10.93
N PRO A 66 8.01 16.79 11.13
CA PRO A 66 6.95 17.17 12.06
C PRO A 66 5.55 16.94 11.49
N LEU A 67 5.25 15.69 11.11
CA LEU A 67 4.05 15.31 10.36
C LEU A 67 2.74 15.70 11.06
N THR A 68 2.65 15.48 12.37
CA THR A 68 1.45 15.85 13.15
C THR A 68 1.28 17.36 13.22
N GLU A 69 2.35 18.12 13.40
CA GLU A 69 2.32 19.58 13.40
C GLU A 69 1.88 20.11 12.04
N MET A 70 2.45 19.62 10.95
CA MET A 70 2.07 19.99 9.59
C MET A 70 0.59 19.73 9.32
N CYS A 71 0.07 18.56 9.73
CA CYS A 71 -1.35 18.24 9.59
C CYS A 71 -2.23 19.12 10.46
N ASN A 72 -1.81 19.44 11.69
CA ASN A 72 -2.56 20.33 12.58
C ASN A 72 -2.67 21.75 12.02
N ALA A 73 -1.62 22.23 11.40
CA ALA A 73 -1.62 23.54 10.74
C ALA A 73 -2.48 23.60 9.46
N ALA A 74 -2.56 22.47 8.72
CA ALA A 74 -3.20 22.44 7.42
C ALA A 74 -4.70 22.09 7.45
N TYR A 75 -5.15 21.28 8.42
CA TYR A 75 -6.51 20.73 8.43
C TYR A 75 -7.24 20.98 9.74
N GLY A 76 -8.53 21.33 9.66
CA GLY A 76 -9.37 21.66 10.81
C GLY A 76 -9.91 20.44 11.56
N ASP A 77 -10.33 19.39 10.84
CA ASP A 77 -10.97 18.19 11.40
C ASP A 77 -9.95 17.20 11.97
N PRO A 78 -10.09 16.76 13.24
CA PRO A 78 -9.14 15.81 13.87
C PRO A 78 -9.09 14.43 13.21
N ARG A 79 -10.20 13.94 12.64
CA ARG A 79 -10.23 12.64 11.95
C ARG A 79 -9.53 12.73 10.60
N GLU A 80 -9.77 13.83 9.89
CA GLU A 80 -9.10 14.12 8.63
C GLU A 80 -7.60 14.23 8.82
N ARG A 81 -7.11 14.94 9.86
CA ARG A 81 -5.67 15.03 10.19
C ARG A 81 -5.02 13.67 10.32
N GLN A 82 -5.69 12.73 11.00
CA GLN A 82 -5.12 11.41 11.25
C GLN A 82 -5.01 10.57 9.97
N LEU A 83 -5.97 10.70 9.06
CA LEU A 83 -5.95 10.03 7.76
C LEU A 83 -4.92 10.66 6.81
N LEU A 84 -4.94 11.99 6.70
CA LEU A 84 -4.09 12.74 5.78
C LEU A 84 -2.61 12.72 6.20
N LYS A 85 -2.30 12.53 7.49
CA LYS A 85 -0.92 12.32 7.94
C LYS A 85 -0.27 11.12 7.23
N ASN A 86 -1.03 10.06 6.97
CA ASN A 86 -0.52 8.89 6.23
C ASN A 86 -0.21 9.23 4.77
N ILE A 87 -0.99 10.09 4.16
CA ILE A 87 -0.72 10.54 2.78
C ILE A 87 0.42 11.55 2.73
N MET A 88 0.53 12.38 3.74
CA MET A 88 1.62 13.36 3.86
C MET A 88 2.98 12.69 3.96
N TYR A 89 3.14 11.63 4.78
CA TYR A 89 4.42 10.92 4.82
C TYR A 89 4.71 10.17 3.49
N VAL A 90 3.69 9.73 2.76
CA VAL A 90 3.91 9.17 1.40
C VAL A 90 4.49 10.22 0.47
N GLY A 91 4.05 11.48 0.58
CA GLY A 91 4.65 12.59 -0.15
C GLY A 91 6.13 12.82 0.19
N VAL A 92 6.44 12.86 1.48
CA VAL A 92 7.83 12.96 1.98
C VAL A 92 8.67 11.80 1.42
N LEU A 93 8.19 10.57 1.57
CA LEU A 93 8.89 9.38 1.10
C LEU A 93 9.13 9.41 -0.41
N ALA A 94 8.12 9.78 -1.19
CA ALA A 94 8.22 9.87 -2.64
C ALA A 94 9.34 10.83 -3.09
N ALA A 95 9.44 12.00 -2.45
CA ALA A 95 10.51 12.95 -2.73
C ALA A 95 11.88 12.37 -2.36
N LEU A 96 12.00 11.77 -1.16
CA LEU A 96 13.25 11.23 -0.65
C LEU A 96 13.81 10.09 -1.51
N ILE A 97 12.98 9.18 -2.00
CA ILE A 97 13.43 8.03 -2.81
C ILE A 97 13.32 8.24 -4.33
N GLY A 98 12.89 9.42 -4.75
CA GLY A 98 12.84 9.80 -6.17
C GLY A 98 11.68 9.18 -6.96
N ILE A 99 10.53 8.94 -6.33
CA ILE A 99 9.30 8.54 -7.04
C ILE A 99 8.71 9.76 -7.74
N ASP A 100 8.37 9.61 -9.01
CA ASP A 100 7.68 10.66 -9.78
C ASP A 100 6.31 10.99 -9.12
N PRO A 101 6.09 12.24 -8.68
CA PRO A 101 4.84 12.64 -8.04
C PRO A 101 3.62 12.48 -8.95
N ALA A 102 3.78 12.52 -10.26
CA ALA A 102 2.68 12.32 -11.21
C ALA A 102 2.10 10.90 -11.11
N VAL A 103 2.94 9.88 -10.88
CA VAL A 103 2.49 8.49 -10.70
C VAL A 103 1.61 8.35 -9.47
N ILE A 104 1.99 8.97 -8.35
CA ILE A 104 1.18 8.92 -7.12
C ILE A 104 -0.12 9.69 -7.31
N ALA A 105 -0.08 10.86 -7.97
CA ALA A 105 -1.28 11.65 -8.23
C ALA A 105 -2.27 10.90 -9.13
N GLU A 106 -1.80 10.17 -10.13
CA GLU A 106 -2.63 9.30 -10.98
C GLU A 106 -3.29 8.18 -10.17
N LEU A 107 -2.52 7.45 -9.36
CA LEU A 107 -3.04 6.36 -8.51
C LEU A 107 -4.09 6.85 -7.51
N VAL A 108 -3.85 8.00 -6.86
CA VAL A 108 -4.81 8.63 -5.96
C VAL A 108 -6.07 9.06 -6.73
N GLY A 109 -5.90 9.61 -7.94
CA GLY A 109 -6.99 9.97 -8.85
C GLY A 109 -7.87 8.78 -9.22
N GLU A 110 -7.26 7.64 -9.55
CA GLU A 110 -7.98 6.41 -9.86
C GLU A 110 -8.73 5.85 -8.64
N GLN A 111 -8.08 5.83 -7.47
CA GLN A 111 -8.67 5.31 -6.22
C GLN A 111 -9.89 6.11 -5.78
N TYR A 112 -9.87 7.43 -5.94
CA TYR A 112 -10.95 8.32 -5.51
C TYR A 112 -11.79 8.85 -6.67
N LYS A 113 -11.78 8.18 -7.82
CA LYS A 113 -12.57 8.57 -9.00
C LYS A 113 -14.06 8.74 -8.64
N GLY A 114 -14.60 9.92 -8.94
CA GLY A 114 -15.98 10.29 -8.60
C GLY A 114 -16.22 10.66 -7.13
N LYS A 115 -15.16 10.79 -6.33
CA LYS A 115 -15.21 11.17 -4.90
C LYS A 115 -14.34 12.40 -4.63
N GLU A 116 -14.65 13.51 -5.28
CA GLU A 116 -13.84 14.76 -5.23
C GLU A 116 -13.57 15.25 -3.80
N LYS A 117 -14.53 15.06 -2.87
CA LYS A 117 -14.36 15.43 -1.46
C LYS A 117 -13.22 14.67 -0.77
N LEU A 118 -12.86 13.50 -1.27
CA LEU A 118 -11.72 12.72 -0.79
C LEU A 118 -10.47 12.96 -1.63
N LEU A 119 -10.62 13.11 -2.92
CA LEU A 119 -9.50 13.29 -3.86
C LEU A 119 -8.68 14.53 -3.53
N THR A 120 -9.33 15.69 -3.43
CA THR A 120 -8.65 16.97 -3.24
C THR A 120 -7.81 17.04 -1.97
N PRO A 121 -8.31 16.66 -0.77
CA PRO A 121 -7.49 16.68 0.44
C PRO A 121 -6.31 15.69 0.41
N ASN A 122 -6.49 14.52 -0.21
CA ASN A 122 -5.41 13.54 -0.32
C ASN A 122 -4.28 14.04 -1.23
N LEU A 123 -4.61 14.62 -2.38
CA LEU A 123 -3.61 15.24 -3.27
C LEU A 123 -2.91 16.43 -2.62
N ASP A 124 -3.63 17.24 -1.85
CA ASP A 124 -3.05 18.36 -1.11
C ASP A 124 -2.07 17.88 -0.03
N ALA A 125 -2.46 16.88 0.77
CA ALA A 125 -1.59 16.28 1.79
C ALA A 125 -0.32 15.68 1.18
N PHE A 126 -0.47 14.94 0.07
CA PHE A 126 0.67 14.41 -0.67
C PHE A 126 1.64 15.51 -1.10
N ARG A 127 1.12 16.56 -1.75
CA ARG A 127 1.95 17.69 -2.23
C ARG A 127 2.66 18.41 -1.08
N LYS A 128 1.99 18.66 0.03
CA LYS A 128 2.60 19.28 1.22
C LYS A 128 3.78 18.47 1.76
N GLY A 129 3.61 17.15 1.88
CA GLY A 129 4.71 16.27 2.30
C GLY A 129 5.87 16.25 1.30
N TYR A 130 5.55 16.19 0.00
CA TYR A 130 6.54 16.19 -1.08
C TYR A 130 7.38 17.47 -1.10
N HIS A 131 6.73 18.64 -1.04
CA HIS A 131 7.41 19.94 -1.01
C HIS A 131 8.23 20.13 0.27
N TYR A 132 7.69 19.73 1.43
CA TYR A 132 8.45 19.77 2.66
C TYR A 132 9.78 19.02 2.55
N ALA A 133 9.75 17.83 1.98
CA ALA A 133 10.97 17.04 1.81
C ALA A 133 11.96 17.71 0.83
N GLN A 134 11.47 18.29 -0.25
CA GLN A 134 12.32 19.03 -1.20
C GLN A 134 13.00 20.26 -0.57
N GLU A 135 12.29 20.96 0.32
CA GLU A 135 12.79 22.19 0.93
C GLU A 135 13.69 21.96 2.15
N HIS A 136 13.48 20.87 2.89
CA HIS A 136 14.11 20.68 4.20
C HIS A 136 14.94 19.41 4.34
N LEU A 137 14.83 18.45 3.41
CA LEU A 137 15.42 17.13 3.53
C LEU A 137 16.27 16.76 2.30
N GLU A 138 16.86 17.75 1.67
CA GLU A 138 17.72 17.57 0.51
C GLU A 138 18.86 16.59 0.85
N ASP A 139 19.07 15.58 -0.01
CA ASP A 139 20.09 14.53 0.13
C ASP A 139 20.07 13.70 1.43
N ALA A 140 18.92 13.68 2.14
CA ALA A 140 18.81 12.90 3.38
C ALA A 140 18.90 11.38 3.19
N LEU A 141 18.78 10.87 1.97
CA LEU A 141 18.80 9.45 1.64
C LEU A 141 19.78 9.09 0.51
N GLY A 142 20.60 8.07 0.74
CA GLY A 142 21.39 7.40 -0.31
C GLY A 142 20.59 6.43 -1.19
N LEU A 143 19.31 6.21 -0.91
CA LEU A 143 18.43 5.29 -1.64
C LEU A 143 17.65 6.01 -2.74
N ARG A 144 17.49 5.34 -3.88
CA ARG A 144 16.67 5.84 -4.99
C ARG A 144 15.89 4.71 -5.64
N VAL A 145 14.64 4.97 -5.98
CA VAL A 145 13.80 4.09 -6.79
C VAL A 145 13.80 4.62 -8.23
N LYS A 146 14.09 3.74 -9.17
CA LYS A 146 14.09 4.06 -10.60
C LYS A 146 13.02 3.25 -11.31
N ARG A 147 12.32 3.87 -12.25
CA ARG A 147 11.39 3.16 -13.12
C ARG A 147 12.18 2.18 -13.97
N ALA A 148 11.79 0.89 -13.90
CA ALA A 148 12.32 -0.16 -14.76
C ALA A 148 11.34 -0.47 -15.88
N ALA A 149 11.85 -0.55 -17.13
CA ALA A 149 11.02 -0.84 -18.30
C ALA A 149 11.06 -2.33 -18.71
N ASN A 150 11.52 -3.22 -17.83
CA ASN A 150 11.80 -4.64 -18.14
C ASN A 150 10.65 -5.59 -17.75
N VAL A 151 9.47 -5.05 -17.47
CA VAL A 151 8.29 -5.88 -17.13
C VAL A 151 7.74 -6.56 -18.37
N GLY A 152 7.80 -5.91 -19.54
CA GLY A 152 7.21 -6.41 -20.79
C GLY A 152 5.72 -6.66 -20.61
N ASP A 153 5.22 -7.79 -21.13
CA ASP A 153 3.82 -8.19 -21.04
C ASP A 153 3.44 -8.88 -19.71
N ARG A 154 4.37 -8.93 -18.75
CA ARG A 154 4.10 -9.54 -17.44
C ARG A 154 3.26 -8.62 -16.57
N ILE A 155 2.42 -9.23 -15.73
CA ILE A 155 1.66 -8.53 -14.69
C ILE A 155 2.24 -8.88 -13.32
N PHE A 156 2.07 -7.97 -12.37
CA PHE A 156 2.30 -8.26 -10.96
C PHE A 156 0.97 -8.66 -10.32
N VAL A 157 0.90 -9.88 -9.81
CA VAL A 157 -0.34 -10.47 -9.28
C VAL A 157 0.00 -11.37 -8.09
N ASP A 158 -0.83 -11.34 -7.06
CA ASP A 158 -0.73 -12.28 -5.95
C ASP A 158 -1.25 -13.68 -6.32
N GLY A 159 -0.86 -14.71 -5.54
CA GLY A 159 -1.20 -16.10 -5.83
C GLY A 159 -2.70 -16.38 -5.85
N ASN A 160 -3.48 -15.78 -4.95
CA ASN A 160 -4.93 -15.99 -4.89
C ASN A 160 -5.63 -15.36 -6.09
N SER A 161 -5.24 -14.16 -6.48
CA SER A 161 -5.74 -13.52 -7.69
C SER A 161 -5.35 -14.31 -8.96
N ALA A 162 -4.12 -14.83 -9.02
CA ALA A 162 -3.68 -15.66 -10.14
C ALA A 162 -4.46 -16.98 -10.22
N ALA A 163 -4.70 -17.64 -9.09
CA ALA A 163 -5.53 -18.87 -9.02
C ALA A 163 -6.97 -18.61 -9.48
N ALA A 164 -7.58 -17.53 -8.98
CA ALA A 164 -8.93 -17.13 -9.40
C ALA A 164 -9.01 -16.85 -10.90
N LEU A 165 -8.02 -16.15 -11.46
CA LEU A 165 -7.94 -15.89 -12.89
C LEU A 165 -7.80 -17.20 -13.69
N GLY A 166 -6.96 -18.11 -13.21
CA GLY A 166 -6.81 -19.46 -13.79
C GLY A 166 -8.12 -20.23 -13.81
N CYS A 167 -8.90 -20.20 -12.73
CA CYS A 167 -10.23 -20.81 -12.67
C CYS A 167 -11.19 -20.23 -13.74
N VAL A 168 -11.20 -18.90 -13.89
CA VAL A 168 -12.03 -18.23 -14.91
C VAL A 168 -11.62 -18.65 -16.32
N TYR A 169 -10.34 -18.67 -16.62
CA TYR A 169 -9.84 -19.12 -17.93
C TYR A 169 -10.01 -20.63 -18.13
N GLY A 170 -9.95 -21.42 -17.07
CA GLY A 170 -10.25 -22.87 -17.09
C GLY A 170 -11.72 -23.21 -17.29
N GLY A 171 -12.60 -22.19 -17.33
CA GLY A 171 -14.03 -22.38 -17.63
C GLY A 171 -14.93 -22.43 -16.40
N ALA A 172 -14.43 -22.26 -15.18
CA ALA A 172 -15.27 -22.23 -14.00
C ALA A 172 -16.30 -21.11 -14.06
N THR A 173 -17.54 -21.44 -13.72
CA THR A 173 -18.68 -20.51 -13.70
C THR A 173 -19.33 -20.41 -12.33
N VAL A 174 -19.00 -21.31 -11.41
CA VAL A 174 -19.53 -21.32 -10.04
C VAL A 174 -18.36 -21.30 -9.06
N CYS A 175 -18.47 -20.49 -8.03
CA CYS A 175 -17.58 -20.51 -6.87
C CYS A 175 -18.42 -20.67 -5.60
N ALA A 176 -18.37 -21.85 -5.01
CA ALA A 176 -18.93 -22.09 -3.68
C ALA A 176 -17.80 -21.95 -2.66
N TRP A 177 -17.99 -21.14 -1.63
CA TRP A 177 -16.97 -20.79 -0.67
C TRP A 177 -17.57 -20.42 0.69
N TYR A 178 -16.74 -20.38 1.74
CA TYR A 178 -17.10 -19.75 3.00
C TYR A 178 -15.95 -18.85 3.50
N PRO A 179 -16.25 -17.81 4.33
CA PRO A 179 -15.27 -16.81 4.72
C PRO A 179 -14.23 -17.38 5.69
N ILE A 180 -13.03 -17.60 5.20
CA ILE A 180 -11.87 -17.98 6.01
C ILE A 180 -10.59 -17.40 5.41
N THR A 181 -9.77 -16.79 6.25
CA THR A 181 -8.46 -16.28 5.82
C THR A 181 -7.47 -17.45 5.66
N PRO A 182 -6.71 -17.52 4.55
CA PRO A 182 -6.55 -16.52 3.48
C PRO A 182 -7.39 -16.77 2.23
N SER A 183 -8.33 -17.73 2.22
CA SER A 183 -9.01 -18.17 0.99
C SER A 183 -10.05 -17.19 0.46
N SER A 184 -10.61 -16.32 1.30
CA SER A 184 -11.64 -15.36 0.91
C SER A 184 -11.23 -14.50 -0.30
N SER A 185 -9.97 -14.11 -0.38
CA SER A 185 -9.45 -13.30 -1.50
C SER A 185 -9.45 -14.05 -2.84
N VAL A 186 -9.49 -15.39 -2.86
CA VAL A 186 -9.68 -16.16 -4.10
C VAL A 186 -11.10 -15.94 -4.63
N ALA A 187 -12.10 -16.07 -3.76
CA ALA A 187 -13.52 -15.89 -4.14
C ALA A 187 -13.79 -14.43 -4.57
N GLU A 188 -13.25 -13.46 -3.84
CA GLU A 188 -13.36 -12.03 -4.19
C GLU A 188 -12.73 -11.72 -5.55
N ALA A 189 -11.53 -12.27 -5.81
CA ALA A 189 -10.86 -12.12 -7.10
C ALA A 189 -11.62 -12.82 -8.22
N PHE A 190 -12.16 -14.03 -7.99
CA PHE A 190 -13.00 -14.74 -8.94
C PHE A 190 -14.24 -13.91 -9.31
N GLN A 191 -14.94 -13.37 -8.33
CA GLN A 191 -16.08 -12.48 -8.56
C GLN A 191 -15.68 -11.26 -9.40
N LYS A 192 -14.58 -10.61 -9.05
CA LYS A 192 -14.08 -9.44 -9.78
C LYS A 192 -13.75 -9.74 -11.25
N TYR A 193 -13.14 -10.90 -11.52
CA TYR A 193 -12.83 -11.30 -12.88
C TYR A 193 -14.08 -11.72 -13.64
N CYS A 194 -14.97 -12.49 -13.03
CA CYS A 194 -16.23 -12.91 -13.65
C CYS A 194 -17.13 -11.72 -14.00
N SER A 195 -17.20 -10.70 -13.14
CA SER A 195 -17.95 -9.47 -13.41
C SER A 195 -17.44 -8.71 -14.65
N LYS A 196 -16.20 -8.93 -15.04
CA LYS A 196 -15.61 -8.34 -16.27
C LYS A 196 -15.68 -9.25 -17.50
N LEU A 197 -15.55 -10.56 -17.29
CA LEU A 197 -15.31 -11.52 -18.38
C LEU A 197 -16.50 -12.47 -18.63
N ARG A 198 -17.44 -12.56 -17.69
CA ARG A 198 -18.55 -13.52 -17.69
C ARG A 198 -19.93 -12.84 -17.55
N VAL A 199 -20.03 -11.61 -18.01
CA VAL A 199 -21.30 -10.91 -18.14
C VAL A 199 -21.68 -10.90 -19.62
N ASP A 200 -22.92 -11.28 -19.93
CA ASP A 200 -23.46 -11.21 -21.27
C ASP A 200 -23.54 -9.75 -21.71
N LYS A 201 -22.95 -9.41 -22.84
CA LYS A 201 -22.85 -8.02 -23.30
C LYS A 201 -24.17 -7.50 -23.88
N GLU A 202 -25.06 -8.37 -24.29
CA GLU A 202 -26.35 -7.99 -24.90
C GLU A 202 -27.44 -7.88 -23.83
N THR A 203 -27.48 -8.84 -22.91
CA THR A 203 -28.53 -8.91 -21.89
C THR A 203 -28.12 -8.30 -20.55
N GLY A 204 -26.82 -8.17 -20.31
CA GLY A 204 -26.28 -7.74 -19.01
C GLY A 204 -26.36 -8.81 -17.92
N GLU A 205 -26.79 -10.03 -18.25
CA GLU A 205 -26.90 -11.12 -17.29
C GLU A 205 -25.54 -11.72 -16.91
N ASN A 206 -25.41 -12.06 -15.62
CA ASN A 206 -24.22 -12.76 -15.14
C ASN A 206 -24.27 -14.23 -15.59
N ARG A 207 -23.19 -14.69 -16.25
CA ARG A 207 -22.98 -16.09 -16.59
C ARG A 207 -22.06 -16.77 -15.59
N PHE A 208 -22.22 -16.44 -14.33
CA PHE A 208 -21.50 -17.02 -13.20
C PHE A 208 -22.32 -16.89 -11.93
N ALA A 209 -21.99 -17.71 -10.93
CA ALA A 209 -22.58 -17.64 -9.60
C ALA A 209 -21.49 -17.67 -8.52
N ILE A 210 -21.71 -16.88 -7.47
CA ILE A 210 -20.93 -16.92 -6.23
C ILE A 210 -21.89 -17.32 -5.12
N VAL A 211 -21.59 -18.42 -4.46
CA VAL A 211 -22.44 -18.95 -3.37
C VAL A 211 -21.59 -19.02 -2.10
N GLN A 212 -22.01 -18.27 -1.09
CA GLN A 212 -21.42 -18.40 0.23
C GLN A 212 -22.10 -19.53 0.98
N ALA A 213 -21.32 -20.53 1.35
CA ALA A 213 -21.71 -21.63 2.20
C ALA A 213 -21.37 -21.36 3.66
N GLU A 214 -21.72 -22.27 4.54
CA GLU A 214 -21.45 -22.15 5.97
C GLU A 214 -20.13 -22.83 6.37
N ASP A 215 -19.74 -23.89 5.64
CA ASP A 215 -18.52 -24.66 5.89
C ASP A 215 -17.95 -25.32 4.61
N GLU A 216 -16.88 -26.09 4.76
CA GLU A 216 -16.21 -26.82 3.67
C GLU A 216 -17.12 -27.87 3.05
N LEU A 217 -17.85 -28.64 3.86
CA LEU A 217 -18.73 -29.71 3.38
C LEU A 217 -19.88 -29.15 2.58
N ALA A 218 -20.49 -28.06 3.03
CA ALA A 218 -21.51 -27.35 2.28
C ALA A 218 -20.94 -26.77 0.98
N SER A 219 -19.74 -26.20 1.00
CA SER A 219 -19.09 -25.66 -0.20
C SER A 219 -18.83 -26.73 -1.24
N ILE A 220 -18.20 -27.85 -0.85
CA ILE A 220 -17.87 -28.91 -1.81
C ILE A 220 -19.12 -29.64 -2.31
N GLY A 221 -20.20 -29.69 -1.54
CA GLY A 221 -21.45 -30.27 -1.96
C GLY A 221 -22.24 -29.47 -2.98
N MET A 222 -21.84 -28.21 -3.26
CA MET A 222 -22.47 -27.31 -4.23
C MET A 222 -21.81 -27.35 -5.62
N VAL A 223 -20.64 -27.95 -5.73
CA VAL A 223 -19.86 -28.11 -6.97
C VAL A 223 -19.74 -29.61 -7.36
#